data_21bfdca18f3e9f23f0b06971fe5f3aac
#
_entry.id   21bfdca18f3e9f23f0b06971fe5f3aac
#
_cell.length_a   1.000
_cell.length_b   1.000
_cell.length_c   1.000
_cell.angle_alpha   90.00
_cell.angle_beta   90.00
_cell.angle_gamma   90.00
#
_symmetry.space_group_name_H-M   'P 1'
#
loop_
_entity.id
_entity.type
_entity.pdbx_description
1 polymer ?
#
loop_
_entity_poly.entity_id
_entity_poly.type
_entity_poly.pdbx_seq_one_letter_code
_entity_poly.pdbx_strand_id
1 'polypeptide(L)'
;MRILIRNTWILLLGLLLAIGVSARTRHGNDVVFVSELPPEARHTLQLIRQGGPFPYEKDGVVFGNYERLLPKQNRGYYREFTVKTPGVRNRGARRIVTGGELNSPRELYYTEDHYASFRRIQE
;
A
#
# COMPACT_ATOMS: atom_id res chain seq x y z
N MET A 1 13.23 -43.11 -29.71
CA MET A 1 14.17 -41.98 -29.48
C MET A 1 13.60 -40.63 -29.86
N ARG A 2 12.92 -40.50 -30.97
CA ARG A 2 12.34 -39.21 -31.39
C ARG A 2 11.21 -38.71 -30.49
N ILE A 3 10.49 -39.59 -29.80
CA ILE A 3 9.37 -39.26 -28.93
C ILE A 3 9.84 -38.67 -27.61
N LEU A 4 11.00 -39.08 -27.10
CA LEU A 4 11.59 -38.58 -25.86
C LEU A 4 12.02 -37.10 -25.93
N ILE A 5 12.50 -36.66 -27.11
CA ILE A 5 12.95 -35.29 -27.33
C ILE A 5 11.77 -34.33 -27.31
N ARG A 6 10.61 -34.71 -27.85
CA ARG A 6 9.41 -33.88 -27.85
C ARG A 6 8.86 -33.64 -26.45
N ASN A 7 8.90 -34.64 -25.59
CA ASN A 7 8.40 -34.54 -24.25
C ASN A 7 9.23 -33.58 -23.39
N THR A 8 10.52 -33.50 -23.62
CA THR A 8 11.40 -32.56 -22.90
C THR A 8 11.08 -31.13 -23.21
N TRP A 9 10.71 -30.79 -24.44
CA TRP A 9 10.35 -29.44 -24.84
C TRP A 9 9.05 -28.98 -24.21
N ILE A 10 8.05 -29.85 -24.09
CA ILE A 10 6.76 -29.55 -23.48
C ILE A 10 6.92 -29.21 -21.99
N LEU A 11 7.80 -29.94 -21.30
CA LEU A 11 8.09 -29.72 -19.88
C LEU A 11 8.75 -28.35 -19.64
N LEU A 12 9.67 -27.94 -20.51
CA LEU A 12 10.34 -26.64 -20.42
C LEU A 12 9.36 -25.47 -20.62
N LEU A 13 8.42 -25.60 -21.56
CA LEU A 13 7.42 -24.59 -21.80
C LEU A 13 6.47 -24.42 -20.61
N GLY A 14 6.08 -25.50 -19.98
CA GLY A 14 5.23 -25.48 -18.79
C GLY A 14 5.89 -24.77 -17.61
N LEU A 15 7.20 -24.95 -17.44
CA LEU A 15 7.95 -24.30 -16.37
C LEU A 15 8.02 -22.79 -16.56
N LEU A 16 8.23 -22.32 -17.79
CA LEU A 16 8.26 -20.89 -18.10
C LEU A 16 6.92 -20.19 -17.85
N LEU A 17 5.82 -20.85 -18.16
CA LEU A 17 4.48 -20.34 -17.91
C LEU A 17 4.19 -20.23 -16.41
N ALA A 18 4.64 -21.17 -15.60
CA ALA A 18 4.47 -21.14 -14.15
C ALA A 18 5.19 -19.96 -13.50
N ILE A 19 6.40 -19.63 -13.96
CA ILE A 19 7.14 -18.46 -13.46
C ILE A 19 6.44 -17.16 -13.80
N GLY A 20 5.88 -17.04 -15.03
CA GLY A 20 5.15 -15.86 -15.45
C GLY A 20 3.88 -15.60 -14.63
N VAL A 21 3.16 -16.65 -14.25
CA VAL A 21 1.96 -16.56 -13.42
C VAL A 21 2.30 -16.11 -11.99
N SER A 22 3.39 -16.62 -11.41
CA SER A 22 3.83 -16.21 -10.07
C SER A 22 4.20 -14.72 -9.99
N ALA A 23 4.79 -14.16 -11.04
CA ALA A 23 5.17 -12.75 -11.08
C ALA A 23 3.95 -11.82 -11.13
N ARG A 24 2.83 -12.25 -11.71
CA ARG A 24 1.60 -11.45 -11.81
C ARG A 24 0.82 -11.36 -10.50
N THR A 25 0.93 -12.34 -9.62
CA THR A 25 0.17 -12.37 -8.36
C THR A 25 0.76 -11.49 -7.27
N ARG A 26 1.90 -10.86 -7.50
CA ARG A 26 2.54 -9.99 -6.51
C ARG A 26 1.96 -8.59 -6.44
N HIS A 27 1.19 -8.14 -7.44
CA HIS A 27 0.59 -6.82 -7.45
C HIS A 27 -0.73 -6.82 -6.70
N GLY A 28 -0.84 -5.98 -5.68
CA GLY A 28 -2.08 -5.65 -5.01
C GLY A 28 -2.35 -6.33 -3.68
N ASN A 29 -1.48 -7.25 -3.23
CA ASN A 29 -1.68 -7.95 -1.96
C ASN A 29 -0.56 -7.70 -0.94
N ASP A 30 0.19 -6.62 -1.11
CA ASP A 30 1.22 -6.27 -0.16
C ASP A 30 0.59 -5.81 1.15
N VAL A 31 0.96 -6.48 2.22
CA VAL A 31 0.48 -6.21 3.57
C VAL A 31 1.68 -5.85 4.45
N VAL A 32 1.49 -4.90 5.35
CA VAL A 32 2.45 -4.58 6.38
C VAL A 32 1.73 -4.61 7.72
N PHE A 33 2.31 -5.30 8.71
CA PHE A 33 1.75 -5.27 10.06
C PHE A 33 2.16 -3.99 10.77
N VAL A 34 1.31 -3.54 11.71
CA VAL A 34 1.60 -2.32 12.50
C VAL A 34 2.96 -2.42 13.17
N SER A 35 3.33 -3.58 13.67
CA SER A 35 4.63 -3.81 14.31
C SER A 35 5.82 -3.62 13.39
N GLU A 36 5.61 -3.74 12.07
CA GLU A 36 6.66 -3.58 11.06
C GLU A 36 6.77 -2.16 10.54
N LEU A 37 5.82 -1.30 10.86
CA LEU A 37 5.85 0.09 10.43
C LEU A 37 6.95 0.88 11.14
N PRO A 38 7.51 1.92 10.50
CA PRO A 38 8.38 2.86 11.20
C PRO A 38 7.67 3.49 12.40
N PRO A 39 8.40 3.88 13.46
CA PRO A 39 7.78 4.51 14.62
C PRO A 39 6.93 5.75 14.27
N GLU A 40 7.38 6.53 13.28
CA GLU A 40 6.66 7.72 12.82
C GLU A 40 5.30 7.37 12.22
N ALA A 41 5.21 6.23 11.53
CA ALA A 41 3.92 5.77 10.99
C ALA A 41 2.99 5.28 12.10
N ARG A 42 3.52 4.56 13.09
CA ARG A 42 2.73 4.16 14.25
C ARG A 42 2.21 5.38 15.02
N HIS A 43 3.02 6.42 15.12
CA HIS A 43 2.61 7.67 15.75
C HIS A 43 1.46 8.32 14.98
N THR A 44 1.54 8.38 13.67
CA THR A 44 0.46 8.92 12.84
C THR A 44 -0.83 8.11 13.01
N LEU A 45 -0.74 6.79 13.07
CA LEU A 45 -1.91 5.94 13.35
C LEU A 45 -2.57 6.30 14.68
N GLN A 46 -1.77 6.55 15.70
CA GLN A 46 -2.28 6.96 17.00
C GLN A 46 -3.03 8.28 16.92
N LEU A 47 -2.47 9.26 16.20
CA LEU A 47 -3.13 10.54 15.99
C LEU A 47 -4.46 10.39 15.23
N ILE A 48 -4.50 9.53 14.21
CA ILE A 48 -5.73 9.24 13.48
C ILE A 48 -6.81 8.71 14.41
N ARG A 49 -6.46 7.78 15.28
CA ARG A 49 -7.41 7.20 16.25
C ARG A 49 -7.90 8.18 17.29
N GLN A 50 -7.06 9.14 17.66
CA GLN A 50 -7.42 10.19 18.61
C GLN A 50 -8.21 11.32 17.99
N GLY A 51 -8.24 11.43 16.66
CA GLY A 51 -8.84 12.57 15.98
C GLY A 51 -7.96 13.80 15.94
N GLY A 52 -6.66 13.64 16.10
CA GLY A 52 -5.69 14.73 16.10
C GLY A 52 -5.31 15.19 17.51
N PRO A 53 -4.70 16.39 17.64
CA PRO A 53 -4.39 17.32 16.55
C PRO A 53 -3.28 16.82 15.64
N PHE A 54 -3.33 17.25 14.39
CA PHE A 54 -2.36 16.83 13.38
C PHE A 54 -1.35 17.96 13.13
N PRO A 55 -0.06 17.59 12.87
CA PRO A 55 0.98 18.62 12.72
C PRO A 55 0.99 19.33 11.37
N TYR A 56 0.31 18.82 10.36
CA TYR A 56 0.33 19.40 9.01
C TYR A 56 -1.08 19.80 8.58
N GLU A 57 -1.21 20.94 7.92
CA GLU A 57 -2.50 21.45 7.44
C GLU A 57 -3.20 20.46 6.50
N LYS A 58 -2.43 19.73 5.70
CA LYS A 58 -2.97 18.77 4.74
C LYS A 58 -3.38 17.45 5.36
N ASP A 59 -3.12 17.25 6.63
CA ASP A 59 -3.55 16.00 7.28
C ASP A 59 -5.07 15.93 7.34
N GLY A 60 -5.61 14.81 6.87
CA GLY A 60 -7.03 14.57 6.81
C GLY A 60 -7.73 15.05 5.55
N VAL A 61 -7.01 15.61 4.58
CA VAL A 61 -7.64 16.00 3.31
C VAL A 61 -7.98 14.77 2.48
N VAL A 62 -8.94 14.98 1.56
CA VAL A 62 -9.37 13.90 0.67
C VAL A 62 -8.23 13.45 -0.22
N PHE A 63 -8.00 12.14 -0.28
CA PHE A 63 -7.11 11.52 -1.24
C PHE A 63 -7.92 11.05 -2.44
N GLY A 64 -7.56 11.51 -3.64
CA GLY A 64 -8.38 11.30 -4.84
C GLY A 64 -8.28 9.94 -5.48
N ASN A 65 -7.23 9.14 -5.18
CA ASN A 65 -7.01 7.83 -5.78
C ASN A 65 -7.03 7.86 -7.31
N TYR A 66 -6.45 8.92 -7.90
CA TYR A 66 -6.51 9.16 -9.34
C TYR A 66 -5.84 8.07 -10.17
N GLU A 67 -4.79 7.46 -9.64
CA GLU A 67 -4.09 6.37 -10.31
C GLU A 67 -4.74 5.00 -10.08
N ARG A 68 -5.79 4.95 -9.27
CA ARG A 68 -6.58 3.74 -9.00
C ARG A 68 -5.78 2.58 -8.43
N LEU A 69 -4.75 2.89 -7.63
CA LEU A 69 -3.97 1.86 -6.95
C LEU A 69 -4.73 1.26 -5.77
N LEU A 70 -5.63 2.02 -5.17
CA LEU A 70 -6.54 1.54 -4.13
C LEU A 70 -7.89 1.16 -4.75
N PRO A 71 -8.70 0.33 -4.07
CA PRO A 71 -10.04 -0.02 -4.57
C PRO A 71 -10.88 1.21 -4.87
N LYS A 72 -11.65 1.17 -5.93
CA LYS A 72 -12.50 2.29 -6.34
C LYS A 72 -13.58 2.55 -5.28
N GLN A 73 -13.69 3.80 -4.85
CA GLN A 73 -14.68 4.26 -3.89
C GLN A 73 -15.17 5.66 -4.28
N ASN A 74 -16.27 6.09 -3.69
CA ASN A 74 -16.78 7.44 -3.89
C ASN A 74 -15.77 8.47 -3.39
N ARG A 75 -15.76 9.64 -4.01
CA ARG A 75 -14.91 10.73 -3.59
C ARG A 75 -15.18 11.09 -2.12
N GLY A 76 -14.11 11.26 -1.35
CA GLY A 76 -14.21 11.53 0.09
C GLY A 76 -14.06 10.29 0.96
N TYR A 77 -14.08 9.10 0.35
CA TYR A 77 -13.87 7.85 1.09
C TYR A 77 -12.45 7.75 1.65
N TYR A 78 -11.45 8.18 0.88
CA TYR A 78 -10.06 8.14 1.29
C TYR A 78 -9.58 9.48 1.80
N ARG A 79 -8.78 9.45 2.86
CA ARG A 79 -8.13 10.61 3.45
C ARG A 79 -6.65 10.34 3.62
N GLU A 80 -5.81 11.37 3.45
CA GLU A 80 -4.37 11.23 3.59
C GLU A 80 -3.85 11.88 4.86
N PHE A 81 -2.79 11.29 5.41
CA PHE A 81 -2.11 11.81 6.60
C PHE A 81 -0.61 11.70 6.42
N THR A 82 0.12 12.68 6.90
CA THR A 82 1.57 12.72 6.79
C THR A 82 2.22 11.78 7.80
N VAL A 83 3.16 10.98 7.34
CA VAL A 83 4.10 10.26 8.20
C VAL A 83 5.43 11.00 8.13
N LYS A 84 5.89 11.51 9.26
CA LYS A 84 7.12 12.28 9.32
C LYS A 84 8.31 11.44 8.85
N THR A 85 9.15 12.03 8.00
CA THR A 85 10.41 11.43 7.59
C THR A 85 11.53 12.10 8.39
N PRO A 86 12.29 11.34 9.21
CA PRO A 86 13.37 11.94 9.99
C PRO A 86 14.40 12.62 9.09
N GLY A 87 14.89 13.77 9.50
CA GLY A 87 15.95 14.50 8.81
C GLY A 87 15.51 15.36 7.63
N VAL A 88 14.23 15.35 7.25
CA VAL A 88 13.74 16.24 6.19
C VAL A 88 12.94 17.39 6.78
N ARG A 89 13.03 18.59 6.14
CA ARG A 89 12.31 19.77 6.59
C ARG A 89 10.88 19.85 6.05
N ASN A 90 10.65 19.28 4.87
CA ASN A 90 9.33 19.24 4.25
C ASN A 90 8.53 18.04 4.77
N ARG A 91 7.33 17.84 4.21
CA ARG A 91 6.48 16.70 4.59
C ARG A 91 7.09 15.34 4.24
N GLY A 92 8.07 15.29 3.33
CA GLY A 92 8.59 14.02 2.82
C GLY A 92 7.57 13.29 1.96
N ALA A 93 7.85 12.00 1.68
CA ALA A 93 7.05 11.21 0.76
C ALA A 93 6.15 10.16 1.45
N ARG A 94 6.24 10.03 2.77
CA ARG A 94 5.53 9.00 3.51
C ARG A 94 4.13 9.47 3.90
N ARG A 95 3.12 8.60 3.71
CA ARG A 95 1.72 8.89 4.05
C ARG A 95 1.04 7.66 4.59
N ILE A 96 -0.02 7.90 5.38
CA ILE A 96 -1.06 6.90 5.62
C ILE A 96 -2.31 7.40 4.92
N VAL A 97 -2.97 6.50 4.21
CA VAL A 97 -4.29 6.76 3.62
C VAL A 97 -5.31 5.90 4.37
N THR A 98 -6.36 6.56 4.85
CA THR A 98 -7.47 5.88 5.51
C THR A 98 -8.62 5.74 4.55
N GLY A 99 -9.40 4.67 4.69
CA GLY A 99 -10.64 4.48 3.94
C GLY A 99 -11.80 4.24 4.91
N GLY A 100 -12.93 4.91 4.66
CA GLY A 100 -14.10 4.82 5.51
C GLY A 100 -14.22 5.99 6.48
N GLU A 101 -14.72 5.75 7.67
CA GLU A 101 -14.93 6.79 8.66
C GLU A 101 -13.62 7.29 9.27
N LEU A 102 -13.55 8.61 9.53
CA LEU A 102 -12.31 9.25 9.98
C LEU A 102 -11.77 8.67 11.29
N ASN A 103 -12.63 8.49 12.28
CA ASN A 103 -12.17 8.06 13.61
C ASN A 103 -12.08 6.54 13.74
N SER A 104 -12.71 5.82 12.83
CA SER A 104 -12.76 4.37 12.83
C SER A 104 -12.65 3.84 11.39
N PRO A 105 -11.50 4.04 10.76
CA PRO A 105 -11.35 3.64 9.36
C PRO A 105 -11.46 2.12 9.20
N ARG A 106 -12.09 1.71 8.10
CA ARG A 106 -12.18 0.30 7.72
C ARG A 106 -10.91 -0.22 7.13
N GLU A 107 -10.15 0.66 6.49
CA GLU A 107 -8.96 0.32 5.74
C GLU A 107 -7.87 1.33 6.03
N LEU A 108 -6.65 0.84 6.11
CA LEU A 108 -5.47 1.65 6.32
C LEU A 108 -4.40 1.21 5.34
N TYR A 109 -3.77 2.18 4.69
CA TYR A 109 -2.70 1.93 3.73
C TYR A 109 -1.50 2.79 4.05
N TYR A 110 -0.31 2.25 3.83
CA TYR A 110 0.94 2.95 4.01
C TYR A 110 1.65 3.10 2.67
N THR A 111 2.16 4.29 2.40
CA THR A 111 3.04 4.55 1.27
C THR A 111 4.29 5.27 1.74
N GLU A 112 5.43 4.90 1.19
CA GLU A 112 6.71 5.58 1.47
C GLU A 112 7.29 6.25 0.22
N ASP A 113 6.60 6.18 -0.91
CA ASP A 113 7.05 6.68 -2.21
C ASP A 113 6.07 7.66 -2.84
N HIS A 114 5.41 8.45 -2.02
CA HIS A 114 4.47 9.50 -2.44
C HIS A 114 3.38 8.96 -3.37
N TYR A 115 2.69 7.92 -2.90
CA TYR A 115 1.52 7.27 -3.55
C TYR A 115 1.86 6.43 -4.78
N ALA A 116 3.13 6.16 -5.08
CA ALA A 116 3.50 5.30 -6.21
C ALA A 116 3.18 3.83 -5.92
N SER A 117 3.22 3.44 -4.66
CA SER A 117 2.81 2.11 -4.22
C SER A 117 2.21 2.17 -2.83
N PHE A 118 1.41 1.17 -2.48
CA PHE A 118 0.76 1.07 -1.18
C PHE A 118 0.92 -0.33 -0.61
N ARG A 119 0.98 -0.39 0.73
CA ARG A 119 0.82 -1.63 1.46
C ARG A 119 -0.36 -1.49 2.41
N ARG A 120 -1.21 -2.49 2.46
CA ARG A 120 -2.32 -2.49 3.41
C ARG A 120 -1.78 -2.73 4.81
N ILE A 121 -2.18 -1.89 5.75
CA ILE A 121 -1.79 -2.02 7.15
C ILE A 121 -2.72 -3.02 7.81
N GLN A 122 -2.15 -4.01 8.47
CA GLN A 122 -2.89 -5.00 9.23
C GLN A 122 -2.49 -4.91 10.70
N GLU A 123 -3.48 -4.88 11.53
CA GLU A 123 -3.31 -4.80 12.99
C GLU A 123 -3.20 -6.16 13.65
#